data_fad438b9de4c97a98ed10e60f02454b6
#
_entry.id   fad438b9de4c97a98ed10e60f02454b6
#
_cell.length_a   1.000
_cell.length_b   1.000
_cell.length_c   1.000
_cell.angle_alpha   90.00
_cell.angle_beta   90.00
_cell.angle_gamma   90.00
#
_symmetry.space_group_name_H-M   'P 1'
#
loop_
_entity.id
_entity.type
_entity.pdbx_description
1 polymer ?
#
loop_
_entity_poly.entity_id
_entity_poly.type
_entity_poly.pdbx_seq_one_letter_code
_entity_poly.pdbx_strand_id
1 'polypeptide(L)'
;MNWIILIIAGLCEVGFTFCLGKAKDAVGVAYWEWMGGFLAFTVASMWLLAKATQTLPIGTAYPVWTGIGAVGTVLVGICFFHEPATFWRLFFIPTLIASIIGLKLVYGNLSLFFSPTCKIFFPYLQKN
;
A
#
# COMPACT_ATOMS: atom_id res chain seq x y z
N MET A 1 -10.38 8.16 -11.00
CA MET A 1 -9.26 9.04 -10.59
C MET A 1 -8.65 8.62 -9.25
N ASN A 2 -9.43 8.32 -8.24
CA ASN A 2 -8.92 8.00 -6.89
C ASN A 2 -8.12 6.70 -6.80
N TRP A 3 -8.39 5.74 -7.66
CA TRP A 3 -7.57 4.53 -7.79
C TRP A 3 -6.16 4.81 -8.30
N ILE A 4 -6.02 5.79 -9.19
CA ILE A 4 -4.71 6.23 -9.69
C ILE A 4 -3.90 6.87 -8.55
N ILE A 5 -4.55 7.72 -7.74
CA ILE A 5 -3.93 8.33 -6.56
C ILE A 5 -3.45 7.26 -5.58
N LEU A 6 -4.26 6.23 -5.36
CA LEU A 6 -3.92 5.10 -4.50
C LEU A 6 -2.71 4.30 -5.01
N ILE A 7 -2.65 4.05 -6.32
CA ILE A 7 -1.50 3.38 -6.96
C ILE A 7 -0.24 4.22 -6.82
N ILE A 8 -0.32 5.53 -7.06
CA ILE A 8 0.81 6.45 -6.90
C ILE A 8 1.28 6.47 -5.44
N ALA A 9 0.35 6.48 -4.48
CA ALA A 9 0.68 6.37 -3.06
C ALA A 9 1.45 5.09 -2.74
N GLY A 10 1.02 3.95 -3.28
CA GLY A 10 1.72 2.67 -3.14
C GLY A 10 3.11 2.66 -3.79
N LEU A 11 3.28 3.34 -4.93
CA LEU A 11 4.60 3.51 -5.56
C LEU A 11 5.52 4.42 -4.74
N CYS A 12 4.99 5.46 -4.10
CA CYS A 12 5.77 6.27 -3.16
C CYS A 12 6.25 5.45 -1.96
N GLU A 13 5.46 4.47 -1.52
CA GLU A 13 5.86 3.51 -0.48
C GLU A 13 7.09 2.70 -0.92
N VAL A 14 7.11 2.23 -2.16
CA VAL A 14 8.29 1.56 -2.74
C VAL A 14 9.50 2.51 -2.77
N GLY A 15 9.28 3.79 -3.10
CA GLY A 15 10.32 4.81 -3.09
C GLY A 15 10.96 5.00 -1.72
N PHE A 16 10.17 5.12 -0.66
CA PHE A 16 10.75 5.27 0.68
C PHE A 16 11.43 4.00 1.19
N THR A 17 10.95 2.82 0.86
CA THR A 17 11.64 1.56 1.21
C THR A 17 12.97 1.41 0.47
N PHE A 18 13.06 1.88 -0.78
CA PHE A 18 14.33 1.98 -1.48
C PHE A 18 15.31 2.93 -0.80
N CYS A 19 14.86 4.13 -0.43
CA CYS A 19 15.69 5.09 0.31
C CYS A 19 16.16 4.52 1.65
N LEU A 20 15.29 3.83 2.37
CA LEU A 20 15.61 3.19 3.63
C LEU A 20 16.66 2.08 3.45
N GLY A 21 16.54 1.27 2.39
CA GLY A 21 17.52 0.24 2.05
C GLY A 21 18.90 0.83 1.74
N LYS A 22 18.96 1.95 1.02
CA LYS A 22 20.20 2.66 0.76
C LYS A 22 20.79 3.32 2.01
N ALA A 23 19.94 3.88 2.88
CA ALA A 23 20.37 4.47 4.15
C ALA A 23 21.04 3.45 5.07
N LYS A 24 20.62 2.18 5.02
CA LYS A 24 21.21 1.10 5.81
C LYS A 24 22.71 0.93 5.59
N ASP A 25 23.16 1.10 4.34
CA ASP A 25 24.56 0.91 3.94
C ASP A 25 25.33 2.24 3.88
N ALA A 26 24.65 3.37 4.08
CA ALA A 26 25.22 4.71 4.02
C ALA A 26 25.76 5.14 5.41
N VAL A 27 26.85 5.92 5.40
CA VAL A 27 27.48 6.45 6.63
C VAL A 27 27.68 7.97 6.49
N GLY A 28 27.56 8.68 7.60
CA GLY A 28 27.82 10.12 7.63
C GLY A 28 26.72 10.96 6.93
N VAL A 29 27.14 11.91 6.09
CA VAL A 29 26.21 12.82 5.39
C VAL A 29 25.28 12.08 4.46
N ALA A 30 25.76 11.06 3.76
CA ALA A 30 24.97 10.24 2.84
C ALA A 30 23.78 9.55 3.55
N TYR A 31 23.94 9.15 4.80
CA TYR A 31 22.83 8.60 5.60
C TYR A 31 21.69 9.62 5.74
N TRP A 32 22.02 10.86 6.05
CA TRP A 32 21.02 11.92 6.23
C TRP A 32 20.31 12.32 4.92
N GLU A 33 21.01 12.26 3.79
CA GLU A 33 20.43 12.49 2.47
C GLU A 33 19.38 11.42 2.14
N TRP A 34 19.69 10.14 2.32
CA TRP A 34 18.75 9.03 2.12
C TRP A 34 17.60 9.08 3.12
N MET A 35 17.86 9.46 4.35
CA MET A 35 16.83 9.62 5.38
C MET A 35 15.87 10.79 5.06
N GLY A 36 16.38 11.86 4.49
CA GLY A 36 15.57 12.96 3.96
C GLY A 36 14.64 12.51 2.83
N GLY A 37 15.17 11.73 1.88
CA GLY A 37 14.38 11.11 0.82
C GLY A 37 13.30 10.17 1.37
N PHE A 38 13.64 9.32 2.33
CA PHE A 38 12.69 8.47 3.05
C PHE A 38 11.54 9.28 3.65
N LEU A 39 11.86 10.35 4.36
CA LEU A 39 10.85 11.21 4.99
C LEU A 39 9.93 11.88 3.96
N ALA A 40 10.50 12.39 2.87
CA ALA A 40 9.75 13.04 1.81
C ALA A 40 8.75 12.08 1.13
N PHE A 41 9.19 10.88 0.78
CA PHE A 41 8.32 9.85 0.18
C PHE A 41 7.26 9.35 1.17
N THR A 42 7.59 9.23 2.46
CA THR A 42 6.63 8.84 3.49
C THR A 42 5.50 9.86 3.62
N VAL A 43 5.85 11.14 3.72
CA VAL A 43 4.86 12.22 3.82
C VAL A 43 3.99 12.27 2.56
N ALA A 44 4.59 12.19 1.37
CA ALA A 44 3.86 12.18 0.11
C ALA A 44 2.91 10.98 0.01
N SER A 45 3.37 9.78 0.36
CA SER A 45 2.56 8.55 0.35
C SER A 45 1.36 8.66 1.30
N MET A 46 1.58 9.12 2.54
CA MET A 46 0.51 9.28 3.53
C MET A 46 -0.51 10.34 3.12
N TRP A 47 -0.05 11.45 2.55
CA TRP A 47 -0.93 12.50 2.06
C TRP A 47 -1.80 12.02 0.88
N LEU A 48 -1.20 11.31 -0.08
CA LEU A 48 -1.93 10.72 -1.21
C LEU A 48 -2.92 9.65 -0.75
N LEU A 49 -2.54 8.82 0.20
CA LEU A 49 -3.43 7.83 0.80
C LEU A 49 -4.62 8.50 1.49
N ALA A 50 -4.38 9.52 2.30
CA ALA A 50 -5.44 10.28 2.96
C ALA A 50 -6.41 10.91 1.95
N LYS A 51 -5.89 11.39 0.82
CA LYS A 51 -6.72 11.93 -0.26
C LYS A 51 -7.53 10.86 -0.99
N ALA A 52 -6.95 9.68 -1.22
CA ALA A 52 -7.65 8.56 -1.84
C ALA A 52 -8.78 8.02 -0.94
N THR A 53 -8.59 7.99 0.37
CA THR A 53 -9.58 7.49 1.34
C THR A 53 -10.77 8.43 1.57
N GLN A 54 -10.73 9.65 1.05
CA GLN A 54 -11.90 10.53 1.08
C GLN A 54 -13.07 10.01 0.23
N THR A 55 -12.79 9.20 -0.77
CA THR A 55 -13.78 8.66 -1.69
C THR A 55 -13.81 7.14 -1.72
N LEU A 56 -12.71 6.48 -1.33
CA LEU A 56 -12.63 5.04 -1.22
C LEU A 56 -12.76 4.62 0.24
N PRO A 57 -13.47 3.52 0.55
CA PRO A 57 -13.54 3.01 1.92
C PRO A 57 -12.14 2.59 2.38
N ILE A 58 -11.79 2.96 3.61
CA ILE A 58 -10.47 2.69 4.17
C ILE A 58 -10.15 1.18 4.23
N GLY A 59 -11.15 0.35 4.45
CA GLY A 59 -11.01 -1.11 4.48
C GLY A 59 -10.62 -1.74 3.14
N THR A 60 -10.74 -0.99 2.04
CA THR A 60 -10.30 -1.41 0.69
C THR A 60 -9.03 -0.67 0.27
N ALA A 61 -8.99 0.64 0.50
CA ALA A 61 -7.86 1.48 0.10
C ALA A 61 -6.57 1.10 0.83
N TYR A 62 -6.63 0.88 2.13
CA TYR A 62 -5.46 0.56 2.92
C TYR A 62 -4.82 -0.80 2.54
N PRO A 63 -5.55 -1.93 2.44
CA PRO A 63 -4.98 -3.19 1.98
C PRO A 63 -4.40 -3.14 0.57
N VAL A 64 -5.03 -2.42 -0.35
CA VAL A 64 -4.52 -2.25 -1.72
C VAL A 64 -3.22 -1.45 -1.73
N TRP A 65 -3.17 -0.33 -1.01
CA TRP A 65 -1.97 0.49 -0.87
C TRP A 65 -0.81 -0.30 -0.26
N THR A 66 -1.05 -0.97 0.88
CA THR A 66 -0.05 -1.82 1.56
C THR A 66 0.41 -2.97 0.66
N GLY A 67 -0.52 -3.58 -0.08
CA GLY A 67 -0.19 -4.67 -0.99
C GLY A 67 0.70 -4.25 -2.16
N ILE A 68 0.43 -3.10 -2.77
CA ILE A 68 1.28 -2.53 -3.83
C ILE A 68 2.68 -2.22 -3.28
N GLY A 69 2.75 -1.59 -2.11
CA GLY A 69 4.00 -1.30 -1.43
C GLY A 69 4.80 -2.56 -1.10
N ALA A 70 4.15 -3.59 -0.54
CA ALA A 70 4.78 -4.85 -0.20
C ALA A 70 5.37 -5.57 -1.43
N VAL A 71 4.59 -5.71 -2.51
CA VAL A 71 5.06 -6.32 -3.77
C VAL A 71 6.24 -5.53 -4.33
N GLY A 72 6.11 -4.20 -4.42
CA GLY A 72 7.16 -3.34 -4.94
C GLY A 72 8.44 -3.40 -4.09
N THR A 73 8.31 -3.44 -2.77
CA THR A 73 9.45 -3.57 -1.86
C THR A 73 10.20 -4.88 -2.05
N VAL A 74 9.49 -6.00 -2.22
CA VAL A 74 10.13 -7.31 -2.49
C VAL A 74 10.85 -7.30 -3.82
N LEU A 75 10.25 -6.71 -4.88
CA LEU A 75 10.90 -6.59 -6.18
C LEU A 75 12.16 -5.72 -6.11
N VAL A 76 12.12 -4.60 -5.40
CA VAL A 76 13.29 -3.74 -5.16
C VAL A 76 14.35 -4.48 -4.36
N GLY A 77 13.98 -5.23 -3.32
CA GLY A 77 14.89 -6.05 -2.52
C GLY A 77 15.66 -7.06 -3.38
N ILE A 78 14.97 -7.76 -4.27
CA ILE A 78 15.59 -8.75 -5.17
C ILE A 78 16.46 -8.06 -6.23
N CYS A 79 15.96 -7.01 -6.89
CA CYS A 79 16.64 -6.40 -8.04
C CYS A 79 17.82 -5.50 -7.65
N PHE A 80 17.69 -4.70 -6.59
CA PHE A 80 18.67 -3.69 -6.21
C PHE A 80 19.55 -4.10 -5.03
N PHE A 81 18.99 -4.85 -4.08
CA PHE A 81 19.73 -5.30 -2.89
C PHE A 81 20.21 -6.76 -2.98
N HIS A 82 20.00 -7.40 -4.13
CA HIS A 82 20.42 -8.79 -4.37
C HIS A 82 19.97 -9.77 -3.29
N GLU A 83 18.79 -9.53 -2.72
CA GLU A 83 18.20 -10.44 -1.75
C GLU A 83 17.86 -11.79 -2.43
N PRO A 84 18.00 -12.93 -1.71
CA PRO A 84 17.72 -14.24 -2.29
C PRO A 84 16.25 -14.35 -2.70
N ALA A 85 16.01 -14.64 -3.98
CA ALA A 85 14.67 -14.95 -4.51
C ALA A 85 14.29 -16.39 -4.12
N THR A 86 13.85 -16.57 -2.89
CA THR A 86 13.41 -17.88 -2.41
C THR A 86 12.09 -18.27 -3.09
N PHE A 87 11.92 -19.57 -3.38
CA PHE A 87 10.69 -20.12 -3.99
C PHE A 87 9.41 -19.63 -3.28
N TRP A 88 9.42 -19.60 -1.96
CA TRP A 88 8.30 -19.14 -1.15
C TRP A 88 7.98 -17.65 -1.35
N ARG A 89 8.98 -16.80 -1.51
CA ARG A 89 8.79 -15.37 -1.85
C ARG A 89 8.11 -15.23 -3.21
N LEU A 90 8.59 -15.96 -4.22
CA LEU A 90 8.02 -15.96 -5.56
C LEU A 90 6.60 -16.54 -5.62
N PHE A 91 6.26 -17.44 -4.71
CA PHE A 91 4.92 -17.98 -4.59
C PHE A 91 3.93 -17.00 -3.94
N PHE A 92 4.36 -16.33 -2.86
CA PHE A 92 3.47 -15.42 -2.13
C PHE A 92 3.24 -14.08 -2.82
N ILE A 93 4.15 -13.60 -3.66
CA ILE A 93 3.97 -12.34 -4.41
C ILE A 93 2.77 -12.42 -5.36
N PRO A 94 2.63 -13.43 -6.25
CA PRO A 94 1.45 -13.55 -7.11
C PRO A 94 0.16 -13.75 -6.30
N THR A 95 0.22 -14.47 -5.19
CA THR A 95 -0.92 -14.66 -4.29
C THR A 95 -1.39 -13.33 -3.71
N LEU A 96 -0.47 -12.46 -3.29
CA LEU A 96 -0.78 -11.13 -2.80
C LEU A 96 -1.39 -10.24 -3.89
N ILE A 97 -0.82 -10.27 -5.10
CA ILE A 97 -1.36 -9.54 -6.27
C ILE A 97 -2.79 -10.01 -6.59
N ALA A 98 -3.02 -11.33 -6.61
CA ALA A 98 -4.33 -11.91 -6.85
C ALA A 98 -5.35 -11.49 -5.78
N SER A 99 -4.94 -11.43 -4.51
CA SER A 99 -5.78 -10.96 -3.40
C SER A 99 -6.15 -9.48 -3.54
N ILE A 100 -5.23 -8.63 -3.98
CA ILE A 100 -5.48 -7.20 -4.22
C ILE A 100 -6.46 -7.00 -5.37
N ILE A 101 -6.29 -7.74 -6.47
CA ILE A 101 -7.20 -7.70 -7.62
C ILE A 101 -8.58 -8.19 -7.20
N GLY A 102 -8.65 -9.30 -6.46
CA GLY A 102 -9.89 -9.85 -5.92
C GLY A 102 -10.63 -8.85 -5.04
N LEU A 103 -9.92 -8.16 -4.15
CA LEU A 103 -10.49 -7.13 -3.28
C LEU A 103 -11.07 -5.96 -4.08
N LYS A 104 -10.38 -5.53 -5.15
CA LYS A 104 -10.86 -4.49 -6.04
C LYS A 104 -12.13 -4.90 -6.79
N LEU A 105 -12.19 -6.14 -7.28
CA LEU A 105 -13.36 -6.68 -7.99
C LEU A 105 -14.57 -6.83 -7.08
N VAL A 106 -14.35 -7.35 -5.88
CA VAL A 106 -15.39 -7.51 -4.85
C VAL A 106 -15.94 -6.16 -4.41
N TYR A 107 -15.10 -5.13 -4.31
CA TYR A 107 -15.56 -3.78 -3.99
C TYR A 107 -16.56 -3.24 -5.02
N GLY A 108 -16.33 -3.47 -6.31
CA GLY A 108 -17.26 -3.08 -7.38
C GLY A 108 -18.62 -3.78 -7.28
N ASN A 109 -18.65 -5.02 -6.81
CA ASN A 109 -19.88 -5.81 -6.65
C ASN A 109 -20.52 -5.66 -5.26
N LEU A 110 -19.73 -5.38 -4.24
CA LEU A 110 -20.19 -5.29 -2.86
C LEU A 110 -20.98 -4.02 -2.55
N SER A 111 -20.76 -2.94 -3.31
CA SER A 111 -21.59 -1.72 -3.20
C SER A 111 -23.06 -1.99 -3.48
N LEU A 112 -23.37 -3.03 -4.28
CA LEU A 112 -24.72 -3.50 -4.55
C LEU A 112 -25.26 -4.46 -3.48
N PHE A 113 -24.38 -5.23 -2.81
CA PHE A 113 -24.80 -6.29 -1.88
C PHE A 113 -24.82 -5.85 -0.40
N PHE A 114 -23.93 -4.94 0.00
CA PHE A 114 -23.80 -4.48 1.41
C PHE A 114 -24.66 -3.27 1.77
N SER A 115 -25.25 -2.61 0.80
CA SER A 115 -26.13 -1.46 1.04
C SER A 115 -27.31 -1.77 1.98
N PRO A 116 -28.00 -2.93 1.90
CA PRO A 116 -29.09 -3.24 2.83
C PRO A 116 -28.60 -3.68 4.21
N THR A 117 -27.49 -4.42 4.31
CA THR A 117 -27.02 -5.00 5.58
C THR A 117 -26.37 -3.95 6.49
N CYS A 118 -25.64 -3.00 5.92
CA CYS A 118 -25.04 -1.90 6.66
C CYS A 118 -26.08 -0.92 7.18
N LYS A 119 -27.19 -0.72 6.45
CA LYS A 119 -28.32 0.09 6.92
C LYS A 119 -29.08 -0.54 8.09
N ILE A 120 -29.01 -1.86 8.24
CA ILE A 120 -29.63 -2.56 9.38
C ILE A 120 -28.75 -2.49 10.62
N PHE A 121 -27.41 -2.46 10.46
CA PHE A 121 -26.45 -2.47 11.57
C PHE A 121 -26.14 -1.07 12.12
N PHE A 122 -26.20 -0.03 11.29
CA PHE A 122 -25.88 1.35 11.67
C PHE A 122 -26.83 1.97 12.72
N PRO A 123 -28.15 1.72 12.70
CA PRO A 123 -29.05 2.24 13.74
C PRO A 123 -28.77 1.67 15.12
N TYR A 124 -28.17 0.46 15.20
CA TYR A 124 -27.86 -0.19 16.48
C TYR A 124 -26.66 0.44 17.19
N LEU A 125 -25.70 0.97 16.42
CA LEU A 125 -24.52 1.65 16.97
C LEU A 125 -24.78 3.11 17.38
N GLN A 126 -25.83 3.71 16.87
CA GLN A 126 -26.16 5.11 17.16
C GLN A 126 -27.07 5.27 18.41
N LYS A 127 -27.54 4.17 18.98
CA LYS A 127 -28.50 4.17 20.11
C LYS A 127 -27.85 3.86 21.46
N ASN A 128 -26.52 3.65 21.50
CA ASN A 128 -25.69 3.52 22.70
C ASN A 128 -24.60 4.59 22.67
#